data_fcf55490b4ea781228f48487e04e0a32
#
_entry.id   fcf55490b4ea781228f48487e04e0a32
#
_cell.length_a   1.000
_cell.length_b   1.000
_cell.length_c   1.000
_cell.angle_alpha   90.00
_cell.angle_beta   90.00
_cell.angle_gamma   90.00
#
_symmetry.space_group_name_H-M   'P 1'
#
loop_
_entity.id
_entity.type
_entity.pdbx_description
1 polymer ?
#
loop_
_entity_poly.entity_id
_entity_poly.type
_entity_poly.pdbx_seq_one_letter_code
_entity_poly.pdbx_strand_id
1 'polypeptide(L)'
;MSKVSEELTVPDMKIFAGNATPELAKKVADRLYMTLGDAKVGSFSDGEISVEINENVRGADVFILQSTCAPTNNNLMELIVMIDALRRASAGRITAVIPYFGYARQDRRVRSARVPITAKVVADFLSS
;
A
#
# COMPACT_ATOMS: atom_id res chain seq x y z
N MET A 1 -14.57 14.81 29.81
CA MET A 1 -14.35 13.56 29.14
C MET A 1 -13.52 13.69 27.91
N SER A 2 -13.91 14.56 27.06
CA SER A 2 -13.26 14.70 25.76
C SER A 2 -11.77 15.00 25.84
N LYS A 3 -11.34 15.78 26.82
CA LYS A 3 -9.92 16.11 26.89
C LYS A 3 -9.03 14.91 27.16
N VAL A 4 -9.47 14.05 28.06
CA VAL A 4 -8.72 12.82 28.32
C VAL A 4 -8.70 11.95 27.09
N SER A 5 -9.84 11.86 26.41
CA SER A 5 -9.93 11.11 25.17
C SER A 5 -8.99 11.69 24.10
N GLU A 6 -8.94 13.00 23.99
CA GLU A 6 -8.06 13.64 23.00
C GLU A 6 -6.60 13.33 23.25
N GLU A 7 -6.19 13.37 24.52
CA GLU A 7 -4.79 13.09 24.85
C GLU A 7 -4.41 11.65 24.62
N LEU A 8 -5.38 10.74 24.75
CA LEU A 8 -5.15 9.31 24.58
C LEU A 8 -5.56 8.80 23.21
N THR A 9 -6.08 9.69 22.38
CA THR A 9 -6.55 9.30 21.05
C THR A 9 -5.40 8.88 20.16
N VAL A 10 -5.53 7.69 19.57
CA VAL A 10 -4.61 7.25 18.54
C VAL A 10 -5.15 7.70 17.18
N PRO A 11 -4.28 7.87 16.19
CA PRO A 11 -4.76 8.19 14.85
C PRO A 11 -5.73 7.15 14.34
N ASP A 12 -6.70 7.58 13.55
CA ASP A 12 -7.58 6.65 12.86
C ASP A 12 -6.75 5.68 12.05
N MET A 13 -7.11 4.41 12.14
CA MET A 13 -6.48 3.40 11.32
C MET A 13 -7.37 3.12 10.10
N LYS A 14 -6.79 3.15 8.94
CA LYS A 14 -7.52 2.88 7.70
C LYS A 14 -6.76 1.85 6.86
N ILE A 15 -7.52 1.00 6.18
CA ILE A 15 -6.96 -0.04 5.32
C ILE A 15 -7.47 0.20 3.90
N PHE A 16 -6.53 0.35 2.98
CA PHE A 16 -6.83 0.43 1.56
C PHE A 16 -6.24 -0.78 0.87
N ALA A 17 -6.80 -1.16 -0.26
CA ALA A 17 -6.31 -2.29 -1.03
C ALA A 17 -6.25 -1.94 -2.50
N GLY A 18 -5.21 -2.43 -3.16
CA GLY A 18 -5.15 -2.43 -4.60
C GLY A 18 -5.91 -3.61 -5.18
N ASN A 19 -5.75 -3.84 -6.47
CA ASN A 19 -6.54 -4.83 -7.19
C ASN A 19 -5.90 -6.22 -7.27
N ALA A 20 -4.71 -6.39 -6.69
CA ALA A 20 -3.99 -7.65 -6.83
C ALA A 20 -4.62 -8.80 -6.03
N THR A 21 -5.10 -8.52 -4.82
CA THR A 21 -5.65 -9.57 -3.96
C THR A 21 -6.91 -9.09 -3.24
N PRO A 22 -7.99 -8.86 -3.99
CA PRO A 22 -9.21 -8.30 -3.38
C PRO A 22 -9.86 -9.21 -2.35
N GLU A 23 -9.80 -10.52 -2.56
CA GLU A 23 -10.38 -11.48 -1.60
C GLU A 23 -9.63 -11.48 -0.27
N LEU A 24 -8.30 -11.45 -0.33
CA LEU A 24 -7.49 -11.39 0.88
C LEU A 24 -7.74 -10.08 1.62
N ALA A 25 -7.82 -8.98 0.89
CA ALA A 25 -8.09 -7.68 1.49
C ALA A 25 -9.40 -7.67 2.25
N LYS A 26 -10.44 -8.24 1.64
CA LYS A 26 -11.74 -8.33 2.28
C LYS A 26 -11.67 -9.18 3.55
N LYS A 27 -10.98 -10.32 3.48
CA LYS A 27 -10.83 -11.19 4.65
C LYS A 27 -10.09 -10.50 5.79
N VAL A 28 -9.05 -9.75 5.47
CA VAL A 28 -8.30 -9.01 6.48
C VAL A 28 -9.18 -7.95 7.13
N ALA A 29 -9.90 -7.18 6.32
CA ALA A 29 -10.81 -6.16 6.84
C ALA A 29 -11.88 -6.78 7.73
N ASP A 30 -12.47 -7.88 7.30
CA ASP A 30 -13.50 -8.58 8.07
C ASP A 30 -12.95 -9.06 9.42
N ARG A 31 -11.74 -9.61 9.42
CA ARG A 31 -11.10 -10.09 10.66
C ARG A 31 -10.83 -8.95 11.63
N LEU A 32 -10.57 -7.77 11.13
CA LEU A 32 -10.31 -6.60 11.95
C LEU A 32 -11.56 -5.78 12.24
N TYR A 33 -12.73 -6.27 11.79
CA TYR A 33 -14.00 -5.56 11.94
C TYR A 33 -13.93 -4.16 11.36
N MET A 34 -13.29 -4.04 10.20
CA MET A 34 -13.11 -2.78 9.49
C MET A 34 -13.68 -2.87 8.09
N THR A 35 -13.99 -1.71 7.53
CA THR A 35 -14.36 -1.61 6.12
C THR A 35 -13.14 -1.09 5.36
N LEU A 36 -12.92 -1.62 4.17
CA LEU A 36 -11.84 -1.11 3.32
C LEU A 36 -12.10 0.35 2.97
N GLY A 37 -11.03 1.13 2.91
CA GLY A 37 -11.13 2.53 2.56
C GLY A 37 -11.69 2.76 1.18
N ASP A 38 -12.40 3.86 1.02
CA ASP A 38 -13.04 4.21 -0.24
C ASP A 38 -12.04 4.83 -1.19
N ALA A 39 -11.57 4.03 -2.12
CA ALA A 39 -10.64 4.47 -3.15
C ALA A 39 -11.00 3.81 -4.47
N LYS A 40 -10.77 4.53 -5.54
CA LYS A 40 -10.97 4.02 -6.88
C LYS A 40 -9.60 3.79 -7.50
N VAL A 41 -9.26 2.54 -7.75
CA VAL A 41 -7.97 2.16 -8.31
C VAL A 41 -8.23 1.47 -9.64
N GLY A 42 -7.75 2.07 -10.71
CA GLY A 42 -7.95 1.53 -12.04
C GLY A 42 -6.88 2.01 -12.98
N SER A 43 -7.19 2.00 -14.26
CA SER A 43 -6.27 2.50 -15.26
C SER A 43 -7.01 3.27 -16.34
N PHE A 44 -6.31 4.22 -16.94
CA PHE A 44 -6.80 4.92 -18.12
C PHE A 44 -6.69 3.99 -19.33
N SER A 45 -7.30 4.41 -20.44
CA SER A 45 -7.29 3.59 -21.65
C SER A 45 -5.91 3.35 -22.21
N ASP A 46 -4.94 4.21 -21.91
CA ASP A 46 -3.56 4.06 -22.35
C ASP A 46 -2.72 3.19 -21.40
N GLY A 47 -3.32 2.69 -20.32
CA GLY A 47 -2.63 1.84 -19.36
C GLY A 47 -2.08 2.55 -18.14
N GLU A 48 -2.12 3.86 -18.08
CA GLU A 48 -1.66 4.58 -16.89
C GLU A 48 -2.56 4.28 -15.70
N ILE A 49 -1.94 4.07 -14.54
CA ILE A 49 -2.68 3.79 -13.32
C ILE A 49 -3.34 5.07 -12.80
N SER A 50 -4.58 4.92 -12.38
CA SER A 50 -5.38 6.00 -11.83
C SER A 50 -5.82 5.64 -10.43
N VAL A 51 -5.57 6.52 -9.46
CA VAL A 51 -6.00 6.31 -8.07
C VAL A 51 -6.72 7.56 -7.59
N GLU A 52 -7.89 7.35 -7.00
CA GLU A 52 -8.69 8.42 -6.42
C GLU A 52 -9.08 8.01 -5.00
N ILE A 53 -8.69 8.82 -4.03
CA ILE A 53 -9.03 8.58 -2.64
C ILE A 53 -10.29 9.35 -2.31
N ASN A 54 -11.34 8.65 -1.91
CA ASN A 54 -12.68 9.22 -1.75
C ASN A 54 -13.10 9.36 -0.29
N GLU A 55 -12.15 9.36 0.63
CA GLU A 55 -12.45 9.65 2.01
C GLU A 55 -11.31 10.44 2.66
N ASN A 56 -11.59 11.02 3.80
CA ASN A 56 -10.61 11.82 4.50
C ASN A 56 -9.60 10.90 5.21
N VAL A 57 -8.33 11.02 4.82
CA VAL A 57 -7.25 10.25 5.44
C VAL A 57 -6.25 11.15 6.17
N ARG A 58 -6.56 12.43 6.34
CA ARG A 58 -5.64 13.38 6.95
C ARG A 58 -5.27 12.93 8.37
N GLY A 59 -3.98 12.79 8.59
CA GLY A 59 -3.46 12.36 9.89
C GLY A 59 -3.68 10.90 10.22
N ALA A 60 -4.32 10.13 9.34
CA ALA A 60 -4.63 8.73 9.61
C ALA A 60 -3.41 7.84 9.48
N ASP A 61 -3.44 6.73 10.22
CA ASP A 61 -2.46 5.65 10.07
C ASP A 61 -3.01 4.70 9.00
N VAL A 62 -2.44 4.75 7.81
CA VAL A 62 -2.98 4.06 6.65
C VAL A 62 -2.14 2.83 6.31
N PHE A 63 -2.82 1.72 6.11
CA PHE A 63 -2.22 0.49 5.64
C PHE A 63 -2.72 0.20 4.23
N ILE A 64 -1.81 -0.11 3.33
CA ILE A 64 -2.16 -0.49 1.96
C ILE A 64 -1.82 -1.95 1.77
N LEU A 65 -2.84 -2.75 1.50
CA LEU A 65 -2.68 -4.17 1.25
C LEU A 65 -2.64 -4.41 -0.25
N GLN A 66 -1.48 -4.75 -0.77
CA GLN A 66 -1.30 -4.98 -2.20
C GLN A 66 -0.11 -5.90 -2.44
N SER A 67 -0.36 -7.06 -3.01
CA SER A 67 0.71 -7.94 -3.48
C SER A 67 1.27 -7.41 -4.79
N THR A 68 2.55 -7.67 -5.04
CA THR A 68 3.18 -7.35 -6.31
C THR A 68 3.42 -8.61 -7.12
N CYS A 69 2.45 -9.54 -7.03
CA CYS A 69 2.43 -10.74 -7.86
C CYS A 69 2.11 -10.37 -9.32
N ALA A 70 2.10 -11.37 -10.19
CA ALA A 70 1.83 -11.14 -11.61
C ALA A 70 0.41 -10.56 -11.83
N PRO A 71 0.25 -9.56 -12.67
CA PRO A 71 1.29 -8.85 -13.42
C PRO A 71 2.07 -7.90 -12.51
N THR A 72 3.33 -8.23 -12.29
CA THR A 72 4.14 -7.63 -11.23
C THR A 72 4.33 -6.13 -11.38
N ASN A 73 4.72 -5.69 -12.56
CA ASN A 73 4.99 -4.26 -12.75
C ASN A 73 3.72 -3.42 -12.64
N ASN A 74 2.62 -3.94 -13.11
CA ASN A 74 1.34 -3.25 -13.01
C ASN A 74 0.89 -3.14 -11.56
N ASN A 75 1.00 -4.22 -10.81
CA ASN A 75 0.60 -4.24 -9.40
C ASN A 75 1.54 -3.38 -8.54
N LEU A 76 2.83 -3.38 -8.87
CA LEU A 76 3.78 -2.52 -8.19
C LEU A 76 3.47 -1.05 -8.46
N MET A 77 3.17 -0.70 -9.71
CA MET A 77 2.82 0.68 -10.06
C MET A 77 1.55 1.13 -9.35
N GLU A 78 0.55 0.25 -9.23
CA GLU A 78 -0.66 0.54 -8.45
C GLU A 78 -0.28 0.94 -7.03
N LEU A 79 0.58 0.16 -6.41
CA LEU A 79 1.00 0.43 -5.03
C LEU A 79 1.71 1.77 -4.93
N ILE A 80 2.62 2.06 -5.85
CA ILE A 80 3.36 3.31 -5.85
C ILE A 80 2.42 4.51 -5.98
N VAL A 81 1.49 4.43 -6.90
CA VAL A 81 0.54 5.54 -7.14
C VAL A 81 -0.40 5.70 -5.95
N MET A 82 -0.81 4.61 -5.32
CA MET A 82 -1.62 4.68 -4.11
C MET A 82 -0.88 5.36 -2.97
N ILE A 83 0.40 5.02 -2.78
CA ILE A 83 1.23 5.67 -1.76
C ILE A 83 1.31 7.17 -2.02
N ASP A 84 1.54 7.55 -3.27
CA ASP A 84 1.62 8.96 -3.63
C ASP A 84 0.29 9.68 -3.38
N ALA A 85 -0.81 9.08 -3.78
CA ALA A 85 -2.13 9.66 -3.58
C ALA A 85 -2.45 9.87 -2.09
N LEU A 86 -2.12 8.89 -1.26
CA LEU A 86 -2.36 8.98 0.18
C LEU A 86 -1.43 10.01 0.84
N ARG A 87 -0.20 10.10 0.36
CA ARG A 87 0.74 11.12 0.85
C ARG A 87 0.24 12.52 0.52
N ARG A 88 -0.24 12.72 -0.69
CA ARG A 88 -0.82 14.01 -1.11
C ARG A 88 -2.09 14.34 -0.34
N ALA A 89 -2.82 13.33 0.09
CA ALA A 89 -4.02 13.50 0.91
C ALA A 89 -3.68 13.73 2.39
N SER A 90 -2.40 13.85 2.73
CA SER A 90 -1.90 14.15 4.07
C SER A 90 -2.14 13.04 5.08
N ALA A 91 -2.09 11.79 4.65
CA ALA A 91 -2.08 10.67 5.57
C ALA A 91 -0.92 10.83 6.56
N GLY A 92 -1.14 10.48 7.81
CA GLY A 92 -0.13 10.67 8.84
C GLY A 92 1.00 9.66 8.75
N ARG A 93 0.66 8.43 8.40
CA ARG A 93 1.62 7.34 8.28
C ARG A 93 1.09 6.37 7.23
N ILE A 94 1.97 5.87 6.39
CA ILE A 94 1.59 4.92 5.34
C ILE A 94 2.47 3.69 5.46
N THR A 95 1.83 2.53 5.60
CA THR A 95 2.51 1.26 5.68
C THR A 95 2.02 0.36 4.55
N ALA A 96 2.93 -0.12 3.74
CA ALA A 96 2.60 -1.07 2.69
C ALA A 96 2.70 -2.49 3.25
N VAL A 97 1.62 -3.23 3.13
CA VAL A 97 1.56 -4.64 3.51
C VAL A 97 1.54 -5.45 2.23
N ILE A 98 2.63 -6.14 1.96
CA ILE A 98 2.84 -6.84 0.68
C ILE A 98 2.92 -8.34 0.94
N PRO A 99 1.79 -9.06 0.85
CA PRO A 99 1.77 -10.50 1.14
C PRO A 99 2.68 -11.30 0.22
N TYR A 100 2.81 -10.86 -1.03
CA TYR A 100 3.76 -11.45 -1.96
C TYR A 100 4.52 -10.33 -2.67
N PHE A 101 5.84 -10.32 -2.49
CA PHE A 101 6.71 -9.31 -3.07
C PHE A 101 7.32 -9.85 -4.37
N GLY A 102 6.87 -9.31 -5.49
CA GLY A 102 7.20 -9.85 -6.82
C GLY A 102 8.69 -9.89 -7.16
N TYR A 103 9.48 -9.01 -6.56
CA TYR A 103 10.92 -8.98 -6.82
C TYR A 103 11.72 -9.71 -5.74
N ALA A 104 11.07 -10.50 -4.88
CA ALA A 104 11.74 -11.19 -3.79
C ALA A 104 12.77 -12.21 -4.27
N ARG A 105 12.64 -12.71 -5.50
CA ARG A 105 13.62 -13.62 -6.06
C ARG A 105 15.01 -13.01 -6.17
N GLN A 106 15.10 -11.68 -6.18
CA GLN A 106 16.35 -10.94 -6.23
C GLN A 106 16.84 -10.54 -4.85
N ASP A 107 16.27 -11.13 -3.80
CA ASP A 107 16.62 -10.81 -2.43
C ASP A 107 17.97 -11.39 -2.04
N ARG A 108 18.37 -12.50 -2.65
CA ARG A 108 19.64 -13.14 -2.35
C ARG A 108 20.74 -12.67 -3.25
N ARG A 109 21.86 -12.30 -2.65
CA ARG A 109 23.04 -11.96 -3.42
C ARG A 109 23.73 -13.26 -3.83
N VAL A 110 24.00 -13.39 -5.12
CA VAL A 110 24.79 -14.51 -5.64
C VAL A 110 26.25 -14.26 -5.28
N ARG A 111 26.89 -15.25 -4.63
CA ARG A 111 28.20 -15.07 -4.02
C ARG A 111 29.26 -14.49 -4.95
N SER A 112 29.32 -14.94 -6.19
CA SER A 112 30.37 -14.53 -7.11
C SER A 112 29.91 -13.59 -8.22
N ALA A 113 28.65 -13.20 -8.23
CA ALA A 113 28.08 -12.37 -9.29
C ALA A 113 27.78 -10.96 -8.80
N ARG A 114 27.98 -10.00 -9.69
CA ARG A 114 27.63 -8.60 -9.41
C ARG A 114 26.22 -8.33 -9.89
N VAL A 115 25.29 -8.97 -9.22
CA VAL A 115 23.86 -8.84 -9.56
C VAL A 115 23.22 -7.87 -8.59
N PRO A 116 22.46 -6.88 -9.06
CA PRO A 116 21.76 -5.98 -8.14
C PRO A 116 20.73 -6.75 -7.32
N ILE A 117 20.56 -6.32 -6.08
CA ILE A 117 19.49 -6.86 -5.24
C ILE A 117 18.22 -6.09 -5.57
N THR A 118 17.46 -6.60 -6.52
CA THR A 118 16.29 -5.91 -7.04
C THR A 118 15.22 -5.68 -5.98
N ALA A 119 15.03 -6.64 -5.10
CA ALA A 119 14.06 -6.49 -4.02
C ALA A 119 14.37 -5.28 -3.14
N LYS A 120 15.66 -5.07 -2.83
CA LYS A 120 16.06 -3.92 -2.03
C LYS A 120 15.82 -2.61 -2.79
N VAL A 121 16.12 -2.58 -4.08
CA VAL A 121 15.89 -1.39 -4.91
C VAL A 121 14.42 -1.01 -4.91
N VAL A 122 13.54 -1.98 -5.07
CA VAL A 122 12.11 -1.74 -5.05
C VAL A 122 11.67 -1.26 -3.67
N ALA A 123 12.16 -1.89 -2.60
CA ALA A 123 11.80 -1.48 -1.25
C ALA A 123 12.26 -0.06 -0.95
N ASP A 124 13.48 0.30 -1.37
CA ASP A 124 13.99 1.66 -1.19
C ASP A 124 13.14 2.66 -1.97
N PHE A 125 12.74 2.32 -3.17
CA PHE A 125 11.87 3.15 -3.98
C PHE A 125 10.53 3.41 -3.28
N LEU A 126 9.92 2.37 -2.72
CA LEU A 126 8.64 2.49 -2.02
C LEU A 126 8.78 3.33 -0.74
N SER A 127 9.92 3.30 -0.11
CA SER A 127 10.16 4.03 1.13
C SER A 127 10.51 5.49 0.92
N SER A 128 10.92 5.84 -0.29
CA SER A 128 11.30 7.22 -0.57
C SER A 128 10.08 8.12 -0.70
#